data_eed2080626f3f5126b1e4dc2386a1d22
#
_entry.id   eed2080626f3f5126b1e4dc2386a1d22
#
_cell.length_a   1.000
_cell.length_b   1.000
_cell.length_c   1.000
_cell.angle_alpha   90.00
_cell.angle_beta   90.00
_cell.angle_gamma   90.00
#
_symmetry.space_group_name_H-M   'P 1'
#
loop_
_entity.id
_entity.type
_entity.pdbx_description
1 polymer ?
#
loop_
_entity_poly.entity_id
_entity_poly.type
_entity_poly.pdbx_seq_one_letter_code
_entity_poly.pdbx_strand_id
1 'polypeptide(L)'
;GDSLMQTAVCRVTLLASSPTFSRLENRATRAQAWALHEVLVEQFLASHESAPEEIVLDVDASDVPPHGAQEQRQFHAYYDHHWYLPLCVFCGQAMLACYLRPSQIDGAKHAAAIVKLLIERLRRS
;
A
#
# COMPACT_ATOMS: atom_id res chain seq x y z
N GLY A 1 -22.06 -10.86 1.71
CA GLY A 1 -20.87 -10.06 1.46
C GLY A 1 -21.19 -8.67 0.93
N ASP A 2 -21.98 -8.58 -0.15
CA ASP A 2 -22.21 -7.29 -0.85
C ASP A 2 -23.04 -6.29 -0.05
N SER A 3 -24.00 -6.75 0.75
CA SER A 3 -24.86 -5.87 1.56
C SER A 3 -24.10 -5.03 2.59
N LEU A 4 -23.13 -5.63 3.29
CA LEU A 4 -22.30 -4.91 4.28
C LEU A 4 -21.41 -3.86 3.61
N MET A 5 -20.82 -4.20 2.47
CA MET A 5 -19.98 -3.27 1.70
C MET A 5 -20.82 -2.11 1.12
N GLN A 6 -22.01 -2.38 0.63
CA GLN A 6 -22.93 -1.35 0.16
C GLN A 6 -23.31 -0.37 1.28
N THR A 7 -23.56 -0.89 2.48
CA THR A 7 -23.85 -0.07 3.67
C THR A 7 -22.62 0.79 4.04
N ALA A 8 -21.43 0.20 4.05
CA ALA A 8 -20.20 0.92 4.41
C ALA A 8 -19.87 2.10 3.48
N VAL A 9 -20.23 2.00 2.19
CA VAL A 9 -20.02 3.08 1.21
C VAL A 9 -21.29 3.90 0.93
N CYS A 10 -22.34 3.76 1.74
CA CYS A 10 -23.62 4.46 1.60
C CYS A 10 -24.24 4.35 0.20
N ARG A 11 -24.12 3.20 -0.46
CA ARG A 11 -24.67 2.95 -1.80
C ARG A 11 -25.79 1.91 -1.76
N VAL A 12 -26.84 2.20 -2.50
CA VAL A 12 -27.98 1.28 -2.72
C VAL A 12 -27.89 0.52 -4.04
N THR A 13 -26.92 0.86 -4.91
CA THR A 13 -26.69 0.19 -6.18
C THR A 13 -25.65 -0.91 -6.04
N LEU A 14 -25.66 -1.88 -6.96
CA LEU A 14 -24.66 -2.96 -7.00
C LEU A 14 -23.23 -2.40 -7.07
N LEU A 15 -22.36 -2.93 -6.24
CA LEU A 15 -20.93 -2.66 -6.28
C LEU A 15 -20.28 -3.39 -7.46
N ALA A 16 -19.08 -2.97 -7.80
CA ALA A 16 -18.29 -3.62 -8.85
C ALA A 16 -18.06 -5.10 -8.51
N SER A 17 -18.18 -5.96 -9.51
CA SER A 17 -17.95 -7.40 -9.35
C SER A 17 -16.45 -7.71 -9.18
N SER A 18 -16.13 -8.87 -8.63
CA SER A 18 -14.75 -9.35 -8.49
C SER A 18 -13.96 -9.33 -9.82
N PRO A 19 -14.51 -9.74 -10.98
CA PRO A 19 -13.81 -9.58 -12.26
C PRO A 19 -13.56 -8.13 -12.67
N THR A 20 -14.37 -7.18 -12.22
CA THR A 20 -14.16 -5.76 -12.48
C THR A 20 -12.98 -5.23 -11.67
N PHE A 21 -12.86 -5.61 -10.40
CA PHE A 21 -11.70 -5.28 -9.58
C PHE A 21 -10.42 -5.88 -10.14
N SER A 22 -10.43 -7.16 -10.50
CA SER A 22 -9.27 -7.83 -11.10
C SER A 22 -8.81 -7.13 -12.40
N ARG A 23 -9.75 -6.69 -13.25
CA ARG A 23 -9.40 -5.90 -14.45
C ARG A 23 -8.82 -4.54 -14.12
N LEU A 24 -9.30 -3.87 -13.07
CA LEU A 24 -8.73 -2.60 -12.60
C LEU A 24 -7.29 -2.79 -12.11
N GLU A 25 -7.05 -3.78 -11.27
CA GLU A 25 -5.73 -4.12 -10.72
C GLU A 25 -4.73 -4.43 -11.84
N ASN A 26 -5.12 -5.27 -12.82
CA ASN A 26 -4.26 -5.64 -13.94
C ASN A 26 -3.97 -4.49 -14.93
N ARG A 27 -4.69 -3.38 -14.86
CA ARG A 27 -4.44 -2.18 -15.67
C ARG A 27 -3.64 -1.11 -14.95
N ALA A 28 -3.41 -1.29 -13.66
CA ALA A 28 -2.71 -0.31 -12.85
C ALA A 28 -1.29 -0.08 -13.37
N THR A 29 -0.94 1.17 -13.62
CA THR A 29 0.40 1.60 -14.01
C THR A 29 1.17 2.10 -12.79
N ARG A 30 2.50 2.21 -12.91
CA ARG A 30 3.34 2.83 -11.86
C ARG A 30 2.90 4.26 -11.53
N ALA A 31 2.50 5.03 -12.54
CA ALA A 31 2.02 6.40 -12.32
C ALA A 31 0.72 6.43 -11.51
N GLN A 32 -0.20 5.49 -11.77
CA GLN A 32 -1.43 5.36 -10.99
C GLN A 32 -1.17 4.88 -9.56
N ALA A 33 -0.23 3.93 -9.38
CA ALA A 33 0.18 3.50 -8.05
C ALA A 33 0.80 4.66 -7.24
N TRP A 34 1.63 5.49 -7.89
CA TRP A 34 2.17 6.70 -7.28
C TRP A 34 1.06 7.70 -6.89
N ALA A 35 0.11 7.95 -7.79
CA ALA A 35 -1.03 8.82 -7.52
C ALA A 35 -1.88 8.33 -6.33
N LEU A 36 -2.03 7.02 -6.16
CA LEU A 36 -2.70 6.45 -4.98
C LEU A 36 -1.94 6.73 -3.67
N HIS A 37 -0.61 6.69 -3.67
CA HIS A 37 0.16 7.09 -2.49
C HIS A 37 -0.04 8.57 -2.14
N GLU A 38 -0.10 9.46 -3.12
CA GLU A 38 -0.41 10.88 -2.88
C GLU A 38 -1.80 11.04 -2.23
N VAL A 39 -2.80 10.29 -2.68
CA VAL A 39 -4.14 10.31 -2.06
C VAL A 39 -4.10 9.86 -0.59
N LEU A 40 -3.34 8.81 -0.26
CA LEU A 40 -3.19 8.35 1.13
C LEU A 40 -2.58 9.43 2.01
N VAL A 41 -1.52 10.10 1.54
CA VAL A 41 -0.87 11.20 2.26
C VAL A 41 -1.82 12.40 2.40
N GLU A 42 -2.54 12.77 1.35
CA GLU A 42 -3.51 13.87 1.41
C GLU A 42 -4.65 13.60 2.39
N GLN A 43 -5.16 12.38 2.43
CA GLN A 43 -6.18 11.99 3.40
C GLN A 43 -5.65 12.04 4.84
N PHE A 44 -4.42 11.58 5.05
CA PHE A 44 -3.76 11.69 6.35
C PHE A 44 -3.64 13.16 6.78
N LEU A 45 -3.15 14.03 5.92
CA LEU A 45 -3.03 15.46 6.20
C LEU A 45 -4.39 16.10 6.49
N ALA A 46 -5.41 15.79 5.68
CA ALA A 46 -6.77 16.30 5.86
C ALA A 46 -7.45 15.81 7.14
N SER A 47 -6.96 14.74 7.76
CA SER A 47 -7.48 14.24 9.04
C SER A 47 -6.98 15.04 10.26
N HIS A 48 -6.04 15.96 10.07
CA HIS A 48 -5.46 16.78 11.12
C HIS A 48 -5.91 18.25 10.95
N GLU A 49 -6.41 18.87 12.00
CA GLU A 49 -6.78 20.29 12.00
C GLU A 49 -5.55 21.22 12.01
N SER A 50 -4.44 20.72 12.54
CA SER A 50 -3.15 21.43 12.60
C SER A 50 -2.01 20.42 12.48
N ALA A 51 -0.83 20.90 12.08
CA ALA A 51 0.35 20.05 12.00
C ALA A 51 0.69 19.47 13.38
N PRO A 52 0.79 18.14 13.53
CA PRO A 52 1.22 17.54 14.79
C PRO A 52 2.69 17.86 15.09
N GLU A 53 3.03 18.02 16.37
CA GLU A 53 4.40 18.27 16.80
C GLU A 53 5.33 17.09 16.51
N GLU A 54 4.78 15.88 16.58
CA GLU A 54 5.52 14.63 16.38
C GLU A 54 4.68 13.64 15.55
N ILE A 55 5.35 12.93 14.65
CA ILE A 55 4.78 11.84 13.86
C ILE A 55 5.66 10.59 14.05
N VAL A 56 5.05 9.51 14.52
CA VAL A 56 5.71 8.20 14.60
C VAL A 56 5.39 7.40 13.35
N LEU A 57 6.42 7.00 12.61
CA LEU A 57 6.28 6.18 11.41
C LEU A 57 6.69 4.75 11.70
N ASP A 58 5.73 3.83 11.56
CA ASP A 58 5.97 2.39 11.61
C ASP A 58 6.27 1.89 10.19
N VAL A 59 7.40 1.20 10.05
CA VAL A 59 7.85 0.64 8.77
C VAL A 59 7.80 -0.88 8.86
N ASP A 60 6.88 -1.47 8.12
CA ASP A 60 6.64 -2.92 8.14
C ASP A 60 6.97 -3.56 6.79
N ALA A 61 7.70 -4.67 6.84
CA ALA A 61 8.01 -5.50 5.68
C ALA A 61 7.37 -6.88 5.90
N SER A 62 6.28 -7.13 5.22
CA SER A 62 5.49 -8.35 5.36
C SER A 62 5.66 -9.30 4.18
N ASP A 63 5.73 -10.60 4.44
CA ASP A 63 5.74 -11.61 3.39
C ASP A 63 4.33 -11.80 2.82
N VAL A 64 4.17 -11.68 1.50
CA VAL A 64 2.89 -11.88 0.81
C VAL A 64 3.02 -12.96 -0.25
N PRO A 65 2.30 -14.11 -0.10
CA PRO A 65 2.29 -15.15 -1.11
C PRO A 65 1.53 -14.69 -2.35
N PRO A 66 2.12 -14.80 -3.55
CA PRO A 66 1.42 -14.52 -4.78
C PRO A 66 0.46 -15.67 -5.14
N HIS A 67 -0.67 -15.32 -5.72
CA HIS A 67 -1.60 -16.27 -6.31
C HIS A 67 -1.42 -16.32 -7.83
N GLY A 68 -1.12 -17.50 -8.38
CA GLY A 68 -0.92 -17.68 -9.82
C GLY A 68 0.46 -17.24 -10.34
N ALA A 69 0.58 -17.08 -11.65
CA ALA A 69 1.84 -16.71 -12.33
C ALA A 69 1.96 -15.18 -12.41
N GLN A 70 2.47 -14.56 -11.35
CA GLN A 70 2.72 -13.12 -11.31
C GLN A 70 4.16 -12.80 -11.70
N GLU A 71 4.36 -11.67 -12.39
CA GLU A 71 5.69 -11.18 -12.75
C GLU A 71 6.51 -10.81 -11.51
N GLN A 72 7.84 -11.00 -11.59
CA GLN A 72 8.80 -10.67 -10.53
C GLN A 72 8.58 -11.41 -9.19
N ARG A 73 7.70 -12.43 -9.15
CA ARG A 73 7.66 -13.33 -8.01
C ARG A 73 9.00 -14.06 -7.90
N GLN A 74 9.51 -14.17 -6.69
CA GLN A 74 10.80 -14.82 -6.43
C GLN A 74 10.60 -15.99 -5.47
N PHE A 75 11.35 -17.06 -5.71
CA PHE A 75 11.36 -18.22 -4.82
C PHE A 75 12.10 -17.89 -3.53
N HIS A 76 11.48 -18.13 -2.39
CA HIS A 76 12.10 -17.98 -1.08
C HIS A 76 12.40 -19.35 -0.49
N ALA A 77 13.69 -19.69 -0.38
CA ALA A 77 14.14 -21.03 0.02
C ALA A 77 13.67 -21.48 1.42
N TYR A 78 13.44 -20.55 2.33
CA TYR A 78 12.96 -20.86 3.68
C TYR A 78 11.51 -21.35 3.71
N TYR A 79 10.65 -20.78 2.83
CA TYR A 79 9.22 -21.12 2.77
C TYR A 79 8.86 -22.08 1.64
N ASP A 80 9.82 -22.48 0.80
CA ASP A 80 9.64 -23.34 -0.38
C ASP A 80 8.58 -22.80 -1.37
N HIS A 81 8.37 -21.47 -1.41
CA HIS A 81 7.40 -20.79 -2.26
C HIS A 81 7.92 -19.49 -2.83
N HIS A 82 7.21 -18.96 -3.84
CA HIS A 82 7.46 -17.62 -4.37
C HIS A 82 6.72 -16.58 -3.50
N TRP A 83 7.40 -15.47 -3.19
CA TRP A 83 6.86 -14.43 -2.32
C TRP A 83 7.16 -13.04 -2.87
N TYR A 84 6.36 -12.05 -2.44
CA TYR A 84 6.71 -10.64 -2.46
C TYR A 84 6.99 -10.16 -1.05
N LEU A 85 7.80 -9.11 -0.94
CA LEU A 85 8.10 -8.45 0.33
C LEU A 85 7.68 -6.97 0.24
N PRO A 86 6.38 -6.66 0.32
CA PRO A 86 5.94 -5.27 0.37
C PRO A 86 6.53 -4.57 1.59
N LEU A 87 6.86 -3.30 1.43
CA LEU A 87 7.23 -2.40 2.50
C LEU A 87 6.12 -1.37 2.66
N CYS A 88 5.42 -1.43 3.77
CA CYS A 88 4.37 -0.48 4.10
C CYS A 88 4.83 0.48 5.20
N VAL A 89 4.38 1.72 5.12
CA VAL A 89 4.66 2.76 6.12
C VAL A 89 3.34 3.26 6.68
N PHE A 90 3.23 3.23 7.99
CA PHE A 90 2.04 3.65 8.72
C PHE A 90 2.34 4.81 9.67
N CYS A 91 1.32 5.60 9.98
CA CYS A 91 1.27 6.47 11.14
C CYS A 91 0.02 6.11 11.93
N GLY A 92 0.17 5.42 13.05
CA GLY A 92 -0.93 4.80 13.76
C GLY A 92 -1.71 3.84 12.86
N GLN A 93 -2.98 4.12 12.60
CA GLN A 93 -3.81 3.29 11.71
C GLN A 93 -3.82 3.77 10.25
N ALA A 94 -3.22 4.91 9.95
CA ALA A 94 -3.18 5.45 8.60
C ALA A 94 -2.01 4.87 7.82
N MET A 95 -2.29 4.16 6.72
CA MET A 95 -1.27 3.75 5.76
C MET A 95 -0.89 4.95 4.89
N LEU A 96 0.39 5.31 4.87
CA LEU A 96 0.92 6.45 4.11
C LEU A 96 1.56 6.00 2.80
N ALA A 97 2.16 4.81 2.78
CA ALA A 97 2.78 4.25 1.58
C ALA A 97 2.83 2.72 1.69
N CYS A 98 2.80 2.04 0.54
CA CYS A 98 3.08 0.62 0.46
C CYS A 98 3.72 0.29 -0.89
N TYR A 99 4.94 -0.25 -0.87
CA TYR A 99 5.72 -0.58 -2.07
C TYR A 99 5.90 -2.08 -2.21
N LEU A 100 5.44 -2.62 -3.31
CA LEU A 100 5.67 -4.02 -3.65
C LEU A 100 7.14 -4.22 -4.04
N ARG A 101 7.81 -5.18 -3.40
CA ARG A 101 9.22 -5.50 -3.62
C ARG A 101 9.40 -6.99 -3.83
N PRO A 102 10.43 -7.43 -4.60
CA PRO A 102 10.81 -8.83 -4.69
C PRO A 102 11.27 -9.35 -3.32
N SER A 103 11.02 -10.61 -3.02
CA SER A 103 11.38 -11.21 -1.72
C SER A 103 12.87 -11.45 -1.51
N GLN A 104 13.71 -11.39 -2.55
CA GLN A 104 15.16 -11.63 -2.47
C GLN A 104 15.97 -10.45 -1.89
N ILE A 105 15.31 -9.38 -1.50
CA ILE A 105 15.98 -8.22 -0.92
C ILE A 105 15.84 -8.24 0.60
N ASP A 106 16.84 -7.66 1.27
CA ASP A 106 16.76 -7.37 2.70
C ASP A 106 15.51 -6.56 3.03
N GLY A 107 14.82 -6.90 4.11
CA GLY A 107 13.60 -6.20 4.56
C GLY A 107 13.79 -4.70 4.77
N ALA A 108 14.99 -4.26 5.17
CA ALA A 108 15.34 -2.86 5.36
C ALA A 108 15.74 -2.15 4.06
N LYS A 109 16.01 -2.89 2.96
CA LYS A 109 16.43 -2.30 1.70
C LYS A 109 15.39 -1.33 1.17
N HIS A 110 15.84 -0.15 0.75
CA HIS A 110 15.04 0.99 0.29
C HIS A 110 14.17 1.67 1.37
N ALA A 111 14.08 1.13 2.59
CA ALA A 111 13.28 1.74 3.66
C ALA A 111 13.69 3.19 3.93
N ALA A 112 14.98 3.45 4.08
CA ALA A 112 15.49 4.80 4.33
C ALA A 112 15.14 5.80 3.20
N ALA A 113 15.20 5.37 1.94
CA ALA A 113 14.85 6.22 0.80
C ALA A 113 13.34 6.52 0.77
N ILE A 114 12.50 5.52 1.02
CA ILE A 114 11.04 5.66 1.07
C ILE A 114 10.63 6.60 2.20
N VAL A 115 11.15 6.37 3.41
CA VAL A 115 10.88 7.21 4.58
C VAL A 115 11.34 8.64 4.35
N LYS A 116 12.53 8.84 3.75
CA LYS A 116 13.03 10.18 3.40
C LYS A 116 12.07 10.92 2.47
N LEU A 117 11.64 10.29 1.37
CA LEU A 117 10.70 10.89 0.43
C LEU A 117 9.36 11.24 1.09
N LEU A 118 8.86 10.36 1.95
CA LEU A 118 7.63 10.59 2.71
C LEU A 118 7.78 11.77 3.68
N ILE A 119 8.87 11.85 4.44
CA ILE A 119 9.16 12.97 5.34
C ILE A 119 9.26 14.28 4.56
N GLU A 120 9.95 14.29 3.42
CA GLU A 120 10.05 15.48 2.56
C GLU A 120 8.68 15.91 2.03
N ARG A 121 7.78 14.97 1.74
CA ARG A 121 6.41 15.26 1.30
C ARG A 121 5.57 15.85 2.44
N LEU A 122 5.62 15.24 3.64
CA LEU A 122 4.89 15.70 4.82
C LEU A 122 5.34 17.09 5.29
N ARG A 123 6.64 17.41 5.18
CA ARG A 123 7.18 18.72 5.58
C ARG A 123 6.85 19.86 4.61
N ARG A 124 6.41 19.55 3.41
CA ARG A 124 6.01 20.54 2.39
C ARG A 124 4.54 20.94 2.46
N SER A 125 3.77 20.25 3.26
CA SER A 125 2.35 20.49 3.48
C SER A 125 2.14 21.28 4.76
#